data_9f3b63fbea285e6a5e6974455e500f2b
#
_entry.id   9f3b63fbea285e6a5e6974455e500f2b
#
_cell.length_a   1.000
_cell.length_b   1.000
_cell.length_c   1.000
_cell.angle_alpha   90.00
_cell.angle_beta   90.00
_cell.angle_gamma   90.00
#
_symmetry.space_group_name_H-M   'P 1'
#
loop_
_entity.id
_entity.type
_entity.pdbx_description
1 polymer ?
#
loop_
_entity_poly.entity_id
_entity_poly.type
_entity_poly.pdbx_seq_one_letter_code
_entity_poly.pdbx_strand_id
1 'polypeptide(L)'
;DLLPRDRYMWASVQTVRGCPKHCSFCSVWRTDGQEPRQRGVDAVVQEVVDLRRLGFRFVALADDNFYPVTLEDLELASRRADHGRLHELKALRAERFELMEKLAKLPSDMNFFTQITMEAAEDPEFLNAMRKAHIKGALVGVESVTAAGLKDVYKGFNLYGDDLVDRLRQFKAHGIHVL
;
A
#
# COMPACT_ATOMS: atom_id res chain seq x y z
N ASP A 1 -10.98 20.80 -20.54
CA ASP A 1 -11.65 20.27 -19.33
C ASP A 1 -12.86 19.45 -19.73
N LEU A 2 -12.68 18.13 -19.88
CA LEU A 2 -13.76 17.21 -20.26
C LEU A 2 -14.66 16.81 -19.09
N LEU A 3 -14.19 17.04 -17.83
CA LEU A 3 -14.89 16.60 -16.63
C LEU A 3 -15.15 17.78 -15.69
N PRO A 4 -16.39 18.01 -15.27
CA PRO A 4 -16.74 19.06 -14.33
C PRO A 4 -16.19 18.72 -12.94
N ARG A 5 -15.29 19.54 -12.41
CA ARG A 5 -14.53 19.32 -11.16
C ARG A 5 -15.41 19.22 -9.92
N ASP A 6 -16.52 19.93 -9.92
CA ASP A 6 -17.52 19.99 -8.84
C ASP A 6 -18.31 18.69 -8.66
N ARG A 7 -18.18 17.73 -9.59
CA ARG A 7 -18.89 16.44 -9.56
C ARG A 7 -18.06 15.29 -9.01
N TYR A 8 -16.76 15.50 -8.74
CA TYR A 8 -15.88 14.45 -8.26
C TYR A 8 -15.45 14.71 -6.82
N MET A 9 -15.71 13.73 -5.95
CA MET A 9 -15.35 13.79 -4.52
C MET A 9 -13.86 13.53 -4.30
N TRP A 10 -13.23 12.76 -5.16
CA TRP A 10 -11.81 12.39 -5.06
C TRP A 10 -11.14 12.31 -6.43
N ALA A 11 -9.81 12.36 -6.41
CA ALA A 11 -8.96 12.02 -7.53
C ALA A 11 -8.19 10.73 -7.27
N SER A 12 -7.64 10.11 -8.31
CA SER A 12 -6.81 8.91 -8.19
C SER A 12 -5.42 9.16 -8.74
N VAL A 13 -4.41 8.65 -8.04
CA VAL A 13 -3.00 8.64 -8.48
C VAL A 13 -2.43 7.25 -8.26
N GLN A 14 -1.85 6.65 -9.29
CA GLN A 14 -1.14 5.39 -9.13
C GLN A 14 0.33 5.67 -8.77
N THR A 15 0.85 5.04 -7.73
CA THR A 15 2.24 5.21 -7.26
C THR A 15 3.09 3.97 -7.46
N VAL A 16 2.48 2.80 -7.45
CA VAL A 16 3.12 1.51 -7.73
C VAL A 16 2.21 0.62 -8.56
N ARG A 17 2.76 -0.10 -9.51
CA ARG A 17 2.08 -1.07 -10.36
C ARG A 17 2.73 -2.44 -10.21
N GLY A 18 1.90 -3.49 -10.18
CA GLY A 18 2.30 -4.86 -9.94
C GLY A 18 2.23 -5.25 -8.46
N CYS A 19 2.00 -6.52 -8.20
CA CYS A 19 1.84 -7.06 -6.85
C CYS A 19 2.63 -8.37 -6.72
N PRO A 20 3.52 -8.53 -5.71
CA PRO A 20 4.33 -9.75 -5.57
C PRO A 20 3.49 -10.99 -5.20
N LYS A 21 2.23 -10.80 -4.83
CA LYS A 21 1.31 -11.89 -4.49
C LYS A 21 0.67 -12.49 -5.75
N HIS A 22 0.19 -13.73 -5.65
CA HIS A 22 -0.39 -14.48 -6.77
C HIS A 22 -1.75 -15.09 -6.39
N CYS A 23 -2.57 -14.34 -5.69
CA CYS A 23 -3.92 -14.76 -5.27
C CYS A 23 -4.71 -15.31 -6.47
N SER A 24 -5.40 -16.45 -6.29
CA SER A 24 -6.00 -17.22 -7.39
C SER A 24 -7.06 -16.47 -8.20
N PHE A 25 -7.78 -15.56 -7.54
CA PHE A 25 -8.85 -14.74 -8.14
C PHE A 25 -8.35 -13.43 -8.77
N CYS A 26 -7.12 -13.00 -8.46
CA CYS A 26 -6.61 -11.69 -8.86
C CYS A 26 -5.96 -11.74 -10.24
N SER A 27 -6.25 -10.75 -11.09
CA SER A 27 -5.63 -10.61 -12.41
C SER A 27 -4.31 -9.83 -12.39
N VAL A 28 -4.06 -9.01 -11.37
CA VAL A 28 -2.93 -8.06 -11.32
C VAL A 28 -1.59 -8.74 -11.61
N TRP A 29 -1.28 -9.84 -10.93
CA TRP A 29 0.00 -10.53 -11.12
C TRP A 29 0.16 -11.13 -12.54
N ARG A 30 -0.95 -11.29 -13.28
CA ARG A 30 -0.95 -11.76 -14.69
C ARG A 30 -0.84 -10.62 -15.69
N THR A 31 -1.49 -9.48 -15.41
CA THR A 31 -1.55 -8.32 -16.32
C THR A 31 -0.42 -7.33 -16.07
N ASP A 32 -0.14 -7.03 -14.81
CA ASP A 32 0.84 -6.02 -14.38
C ASP A 32 2.14 -6.62 -13.85
N GLY A 33 2.14 -7.94 -13.57
CA GLY A 33 3.31 -8.70 -13.12
C GLY A 33 3.49 -8.70 -11.60
N GLN A 34 4.44 -9.53 -11.16
CA GLN A 34 4.78 -9.72 -9.74
C GLN A 34 5.96 -8.85 -9.27
N GLU A 35 6.65 -8.17 -10.18
CA GLU A 35 7.71 -7.23 -9.83
C GLU A 35 7.11 -5.82 -9.70
N PRO A 36 7.03 -5.26 -8.47
CA PRO A 36 6.49 -3.93 -8.25
C PRO A 36 7.33 -2.86 -8.95
N ARG A 37 6.68 -2.03 -9.75
CA ARG A 37 7.29 -0.90 -10.45
C ARG A 37 6.77 0.40 -9.86
N GLN A 38 7.62 1.15 -9.21
CA GLN A 38 7.28 2.43 -8.60
C GLN A 38 7.44 3.57 -9.60
N ARG A 39 6.56 4.55 -9.51
CA ARG A 39 6.71 5.84 -10.21
C ARG A 39 7.68 6.72 -9.43
N GLY A 40 8.42 7.55 -10.14
CA GLY A 40 9.33 8.51 -9.51
C GLY A 40 8.61 9.36 -8.47
N VAL A 41 9.14 9.40 -7.26
CA VAL A 41 8.52 10.02 -6.08
C VAL A 41 8.15 11.47 -6.33
N ASP A 42 9.06 12.26 -6.93
CA ASP A 42 8.81 13.69 -7.20
C ASP A 42 7.67 13.91 -8.19
N ALA A 43 7.55 13.04 -9.21
CA ALA A 43 6.46 13.12 -10.19
C ALA A 43 5.11 12.84 -9.54
N VAL A 44 5.04 11.85 -8.64
CA VAL A 44 3.83 11.53 -7.87
C VAL A 44 3.43 12.70 -6.96
N VAL A 45 4.38 13.24 -6.22
CA VAL A 45 4.13 14.38 -5.31
C VAL A 45 3.67 15.60 -6.09
N GLN A 46 4.29 15.89 -7.24
CA GLN A 46 3.87 17.00 -8.09
C GLN A 46 2.44 16.82 -8.60
N GLU A 47 2.08 15.63 -9.03
CA GLU A 47 0.70 15.31 -9.45
C GLU A 47 -0.31 15.54 -8.31
N VAL A 48 0.01 15.11 -7.09
CA VAL A 48 -0.82 15.36 -5.89
C VAL A 48 -0.96 16.87 -5.61
N VAL A 49 0.14 17.63 -5.73
CA VAL A 49 0.11 19.10 -5.57
C VAL A 49 -0.81 19.74 -6.62
N ASP A 50 -0.75 19.29 -7.86
CA ASP A 50 -1.59 19.83 -8.93
C ASP A 50 -3.06 19.46 -8.72
N LEU A 51 -3.37 18.25 -8.27
CA LEU A 51 -4.71 17.85 -7.87
C LEU A 51 -5.24 18.74 -6.71
N ARG A 52 -4.39 19.04 -5.72
CA ARG A 52 -4.77 19.96 -4.64
C ARG A 52 -5.08 21.36 -5.15
N ARG A 53 -4.31 21.89 -6.11
CA ARG A 53 -4.57 23.19 -6.76
C ARG A 53 -5.91 23.19 -7.51
N LEU A 54 -6.30 22.03 -8.05
CA LEU A 54 -7.60 21.81 -8.67
C LEU A 54 -8.76 21.71 -7.69
N GLY A 55 -8.49 21.71 -6.37
CA GLY A 55 -9.51 21.69 -5.32
C GLY A 55 -9.70 20.33 -4.65
N PHE A 56 -9.06 19.26 -5.13
CA PHE A 56 -9.15 17.94 -4.47
C PHE A 56 -8.47 17.95 -3.10
N ARG A 57 -9.10 17.29 -2.13
CA ARG A 57 -8.57 17.10 -0.77
C ARG A 57 -8.50 15.64 -0.37
N PHE A 58 -9.13 14.78 -1.14
CA PHE A 58 -9.08 13.35 -0.99
C PHE A 58 -8.53 12.72 -2.27
N VAL A 59 -7.44 11.92 -2.12
CA VAL A 59 -6.78 11.26 -3.24
C VAL A 59 -6.66 9.77 -2.93
N ALA A 60 -7.23 8.94 -3.82
CA ALA A 60 -6.99 7.51 -3.79
C ALA A 60 -5.64 7.20 -4.44
N LEU A 61 -4.73 6.63 -3.66
CA LEU A 61 -3.50 6.01 -4.20
C LEU A 61 -3.92 4.65 -4.75
N ALA A 62 -4.23 4.63 -6.06
CA ALA A 62 -4.81 3.50 -6.77
C ALA A 62 -3.74 2.46 -7.13
N ASP A 63 -3.09 1.95 -6.12
CA ASP A 63 -1.98 1.01 -6.22
C ASP A 63 -2.48 -0.43 -6.17
N ASP A 64 -1.78 -1.34 -6.83
CA ASP A 64 -2.07 -2.76 -6.74
C ASP A 64 -1.74 -3.33 -5.35
N ASN A 65 -0.67 -2.83 -4.74
CA ASN A 65 -0.31 -3.06 -3.34
C ASN A 65 0.65 -1.96 -2.86
N PHE A 66 0.19 -1.11 -1.97
CA PHE A 66 1.01 -0.02 -1.41
C PHE A 66 2.16 -0.51 -0.52
N TYR A 67 2.09 -1.75 -0.01
CA TYR A 67 3.14 -2.42 0.78
C TYR A 67 3.78 -3.56 -0.03
N PRO A 68 4.58 -3.25 -1.05
CA PRO A 68 5.08 -4.24 -2.00
C PRO A 68 6.25 -5.08 -1.46
N VAL A 69 6.84 -4.70 -0.33
CA VAL A 69 7.96 -5.40 0.32
C VAL A 69 7.64 -5.60 1.80
N THR A 70 7.56 -6.86 2.21
CA THR A 70 7.32 -7.23 3.61
C THR A 70 8.62 -7.35 4.40
N LEU A 71 8.52 -7.35 5.73
CA LEU A 71 9.67 -7.65 6.60
C LEU A 71 10.17 -9.08 6.38
N GLU A 72 9.25 -10.02 6.14
CA GLU A 72 9.59 -11.43 5.83
C GLU A 72 10.39 -11.54 4.52
N ASP A 73 10.04 -10.78 3.47
CA ASP A 73 10.80 -10.77 2.21
C ASP A 73 12.26 -10.36 2.44
N LEU A 74 12.48 -9.33 3.25
CA LEU A 74 13.82 -8.85 3.61
C LEU A 74 14.60 -9.90 4.42
N GLU A 75 13.95 -10.51 5.39
CA GLU A 75 14.55 -11.55 6.23
C GLU A 75 14.91 -12.79 5.40
N LEU A 76 14.02 -13.22 4.52
CA LEU A 76 14.23 -14.36 3.64
C LEU A 76 15.42 -14.16 2.68
N ALA A 77 15.50 -12.99 2.04
CA ALA A 77 16.61 -12.63 1.17
C ALA A 77 17.95 -12.59 1.96
N SER A 78 17.91 -12.05 3.17
CA SER A 78 19.08 -12.02 4.07
C SER A 78 19.54 -13.43 4.47
N ARG A 79 18.62 -14.31 4.91
CA ARG A 79 18.92 -15.70 5.29
C ARG A 79 19.48 -16.51 4.12
N ARG A 80 19.03 -16.26 2.90
CA ARG A 80 19.51 -16.93 1.68
C ARG A 80 20.82 -16.37 1.16
N ALA A 81 21.39 -15.34 1.80
CA ALA A 81 22.56 -14.60 1.35
C ALA A 81 22.41 -14.06 -0.10
N ASP A 82 21.18 -13.80 -0.53
CA ASP A 82 20.90 -13.18 -1.82
C ASP A 82 21.05 -11.64 -1.71
N HIS A 83 22.31 -11.21 -1.81
CA HIS A 83 22.67 -9.80 -1.64
C HIS A 83 22.06 -8.91 -2.74
N GLY A 84 21.90 -9.44 -3.97
CA GLY A 84 21.28 -8.72 -5.07
C GLY A 84 19.81 -8.43 -4.77
N ARG A 85 19.05 -9.48 -4.46
CA ARG A 85 17.62 -9.34 -4.12
C ARG A 85 17.40 -8.51 -2.87
N LEU A 86 18.23 -8.69 -1.85
CA LEU A 86 18.13 -7.89 -0.62
C LEU A 86 18.35 -6.40 -0.90
N HIS A 87 19.29 -6.05 -1.78
CA HIS A 87 19.53 -4.67 -2.19
C HIS A 87 18.32 -4.08 -2.92
N GLU A 88 17.75 -4.79 -3.89
CA GLU A 88 16.55 -4.39 -4.62
C GLU A 88 15.35 -4.14 -3.69
N LEU A 89 15.06 -5.09 -2.79
CA LEU A 89 13.96 -4.97 -1.84
C LEU A 89 14.14 -3.77 -0.90
N LYS A 90 15.36 -3.53 -0.42
CA LYS A 90 15.66 -2.34 0.40
C LYS A 90 15.46 -1.04 -0.38
N ALA A 91 15.86 -1.00 -1.65
CA ALA A 91 15.66 0.18 -2.50
C ALA A 91 14.16 0.45 -2.71
N LEU A 92 13.39 -0.59 -3.09
CA LEU A 92 11.93 -0.47 -3.24
C LEU A 92 11.24 0.02 -1.96
N ARG A 93 11.65 -0.50 -0.80
CA ARG A 93 11.12 -0.06 0.48
C ARG A 93 11.50 1.39 0.79
N ALA A 94 12.74 1.79 0.55
CA ALA A 94 13.23 3.16 0.78
C ALA A 94 12.43 4.18 -0.04
N GLU A 95 12.12 3.88 -1.31
CA GLU A 95 11.29 4.74 -2.14
C GLU A 95 9.86 4.90 -1.59
N ARG A 96 9.27 3.86 -0.97
CA ARG A 96 7.97 3.97 -0.28
C ARG A 96 8.03 4.95 0.89
N PHE A 97 9.08 4.84 1.71
CA PHE A 97 9.28 5.76 2.84
C PHE A 97 9.54 7.20 2.35
N GLU A 98 10.34 7.37 1.31
CA GLU A 98 10.57 8.69 0.71
C GLU A 98 9.26 9.32 0.20
N LEU A 99 8.42 8.55 -0.50
CA LEU A 99 7.10 9.03 -0.92
C LEU A 99 6.26 9.49 0.28
N MET A 100 6.15 8.65 1.31
CA MET A 100 5.38 8.98 2.52
C MET A 100 5.95 10.20 3.25
N GLU A 101 7.27 10.35 3.33
CA GLU A 101 7.91 11.52 3.91
C GLU A 101 7.56 12.81 3.15
N LYS A 102 7.56 12.76 1.81
CA LYS A 102 7.20 13.91 0.99
C LYS A 102 5.70 14.23 1.06
N LEU A 103 4.83 13.21 1.09
CA LEU A 103 3.39 13.40 1.30
C LEU A 103 3.11 14.02 2.68
N ALA A 104 3.85 13.63 3.71
CA ALA A 104 3.72 14.19 5.06
C ALA A 104 4.01 15.70 5.15
N LYS A 105 4.76 16.24 4.18
CA LYS A 105 5.06 17.68 4.10
C LYS A 105 3.96 18.50 3.41
N LEU A 106 2.99 17.82 2.82
CA LEU A 106 1.83 18.49 2.21
C LEU A 106 0.91 19.05 3.30
N PRO A 107 0.07 20.05 2.95
CA PRO A 107 -0.90 20.59 3.90
C PRO A 107 -1.81 19.51 4.50
N SER A 108 -2.12 19.62 5.79
CA SER A 108 -2.87 18.64 6.57
C SER A 108 -4.34 18.47 6.17
N ASP A 109 -4.82 19.30 5.22
CA ASP A 109 -6.15 19.15 4.61
C ASP A 109 -6.18 18.06 3.52
N MET A 110 -5.03 17.53 3.11
CA MET A 110 -4.96 16.37 2.21
C MET A 110 -5.16 15.07 2.98
N ASN A 111 -5.97 14.18 2.42
CA ASN A 111 -6.19 12.85 2.95
C ASN A 111 -6.02 11.83 1.83
N PHE A 112 -5.40 10.70 2.18
CA PHE A 112 -5.14 9.61 1.24
C PHE A 112 -5.82 8.33 1.69
N PHE A 113 -6.12 7.50 0.70
CA PHE A 113 -6.60 6.15 0.84
C PHE A 113 -5.82 5.25 -0.12
N THR A 114 -5.57 4.00 0.24
CA THR A 114 -4.81 3.08 -0.62
C THR A 114 -5.33 1.64 -0.53
N GLN A 115 -4.74 0.74 -1.32
CA GLN A 115 -4.90 -0.70 -1.20
C GLN A 115 -3.60 -1.31 -0.66
N ILE A 116 -3.72 -2.24 0.28
CA ILE A 116 -2.56 -2.78 0.98
C ILE A 116 -2.81 -4.22 1.43
N THR A 117 -1.78 -5.03 1.47
CA THR A 117 -1.88 -6.36 2.09
C THR A 117 -1.86 -6.27 3.61
N MET A 118 -2.51 -7.23 4.26
CA MET A 118 -2.64 -7.27 5.73
C MET A 118 -1.30 -7.37 6.47
N GLU A 119 -0.27 -7.89 5.82
CA GLU A 119 1.08 -8.04 6.37
C GLU A 119 1.69 -6.70 6.82
N ALA A 120 1.22 -5.57 6.27
CA ALA A 120 1.63 -4.24 6.74
C ALA A 120 1.33 -4.00 8.23
N ALA A 121 0.38 -4.72 8.82
CA ALA A 121 0.09 -4.68 10.25
C ALA A 121 1.26 -5.12 11.14
N GLU A 122 2.19 -5.89 10.60
CA GLU A 122 3.38 -6.38 11.30
C GLU A 122 4.56 -5.39 11.22
N ASP A 123 4.36 -4.26 10.52
CA ASP A 123 5.37 -3.23 10.30
C ASP A 123 4.94 -1.88 10.90
N PRO A 124 5.13 -1.68 12.22
CA PRO A 124 4.70 -0.46 12.89
C PRO A 124 5.43 0.79 12.38
N GLU A 125 6.66 0.64 11.85
CA GLU A 125 7.38 1.75 11.22
C GLU A 125 6.65 2.23 9.96
N PHE A 126 6.22 1.29 9.12
CA PHE A 126 5.48 1.58 7.89
C PHE A 126 4.10 2.19 8.19
N LEU A 127 3.35 1.63 9.15
CA LEU A 127 2.06 2.19 9.58
C LEU A 127 2.21 3.61 10.16
N ASN A 128 3.26 3.87 10.92
CA ASN A 128 3.56 5.21 11.41
C ASN A 128 3.88 6.20 10.28
N ALA A 129 4.62 5.76 9.26
CA ALA A 129 4.91 6.57 8.08
C ALA A 129 3.61 6.86 7.29
N MET A 130 2.75 5.87 7.08
CA MET A 130 1.42 6.05 6.48
C MET A 130 0.60 7.11 7.23
N ARG A 131 0.53 7.00 8.56
CA ARG A 131 -0.20 7.98 9.40
C ARG A 131 0.34 9.40 9.22
N LYS A 132 1.66 9.57 9.25
CA LYS A 132 2.31 10.87 9.03
C LYS A 132 2.05 11.43 7.65
N ALA A 133 1.99 10.57 6.65
CA ALA A 133 1.67 10.91 5.26
C ALA A 133 0.18 11.19 5.01
N HIS A 134 -0.65 11.32 6.06
CA HIS A 134 -2.09 11.54 5.97
C HIS A 134 -2.88 10.43 5.25
N ILE A 135 -2.34 9.21 5.18
CA ILE A 135 -3.07 8.04 4.70
C ILE A 135 -4.02 7.60 5.81
N LYS A 136 -5.31 7.91 5.64
CA LYS A 136 -6.35 7.74 6.66
C LYS A 136 -7.13 6.44 6.53
N GLY A 137 -7.02 5.77 5.39
CA GLY A 137 -7.72 4.51 5.17
C GLY A 137 -7.01 3.61 4.18
N ALA A 138 -7.32 2.32 4.29
CA ALA A 138 -6.80 1.30 3.41
C ALA A 138 -7.85 0.21 3.13
N LEU A 139 -7.94 -0.20 1.87
CA LEU A 139 -8.60 -1.43 1.48
C LEU A 139 -7.64 -2.59 1.78
N VAL A 140 -8.04 -3.47 2.69
CA VAL A 140 -7.23 -4.62 3.11
C VAL A 140 -7.94 -5.91 2.74
N GLY A 141 -7.32 -6.70 1.88
CA GLY A 141 -7.90 -7.98 1.45
C GLY A 141 -7.83 -9.04 2.54
N VAL A 142 -8.94 -9.27 3.24
CA VAL A 142 -9.09 -10.36 4.23
C VAL A 142 -9.40 -11.68 3.56
N GLU A 143 -10.35 -11.70 2.63
CA GLU A 143 -10.87 -12.77 1.79
C GLU A 143 -11.52 -13.94 2.54
N SER A 144 -10.90 -14.45 3.61
CA SER A 144 -11.44 -15.53 4.42
C SER A 144 -10.99 -15.41 5.88
N VAL A 145 -11.84 -15.91 6.77
CA VAL A 145 -11.56 -16.01 8.22
C VAL A 145 -11.08 -17.40 8.62
N THR A 146 -10.88 -18.31 7.66
CA THR A 146 -10.44 -19.68 7.90
C THR A 146 -9.17 -20.02 7.13
N ALA A 147 -8.31 -20.86 7.71
CA ALA A 147 -7.09 -21.32 7.07
C ALA A 147 -7.36 -22.03 5.72
N ALA A 148 -8.40 -22.84 5.65
CA ALA A 148 -8.77 -23.56 4.44
C ALA A 148 -9.16 -22.58 3.31
N GLY A 149 -10.03 -21.62 3.59
CA GLY A 149 -10.44 -20.61 2.61
C GLY A 149 -9.28 -19.74 2.14
N LEU A 150 -8.34 -19.35 3.03
CA LEU A 150 -7.13 -18.62 2.64
C LEU A 150 -6.22 -19.45 1.72
N LYS A 151 -6.10 -20.75 1.99
CA LYS A 151 -5.33 -21.67 1.14
C LYS A 151 -5.94 -21.80 -0.25
N ASP A 152 -7.24 -21.90 -0.36
CA ASP A 152 -7.96 -22.04 -1.65
C ASP A 152 -7.79 -20.82 -2.56
N VAL A 153 -7.63 -19.65 -1.96
CA VAL A 153 -7.38 -18.39 -2.71
C VAL A 153 -5.90 -17.98 -2.77
N TYR A 154 -4.99 -18.88 -2.37
CA TYR A 154 -3.53 -18.64 -2.34
C TYR A 154 -3.13 -17.42 -1.50
N LYS A 155 -3.87 -17.17 -0.40
CA LYS A 155 -3.58 -16.14 0.60
C LYS A 155 -3.12 -16.72 1.94
N GLY A 156 -2.38 -17.82 1.93
CA GLY A 156 -1.83 -18.43 3.12
C GLY A 156 -0.89 -17.53 3.95
N PHE A 157 -0.50 -16.39 3.42
CA PHE A 157 0.23 -15.34 4.12
C PHE A 157 -0.66 -14.45 5.01
N ASN A 158 -1.99 -14.50 4.83
CA ASN A 158 -2.93 -13.85 5.74
C ASN A 158 -3.09 -14.70 7.01
N LEU A 159 -3.46 -14.02 8.09
CA LEU A 159 -3.84 -14.65 9.35
C LEU A 159 -5.36 -14.82 9.45
N TYR A 160 -5.81 -15.66 10.36
CA TYR A 160 -7.22 -15.94 10.63
C TYR A 160 -7.46 -15.98 12.15
N GLY A 161 -8.73 -16.03 12.57
CA GLY A 161 -9.09 -16.05 13.98
C GLY A 161 -8.66 -14.80 14.73
N ASP A 162 -8.15 -14.96 15.94
CA ASP A 162 -7.72 -13.85 16.80
C ASP A 162 -6.54 -13.08 16.22
N ASP A 163 -5.60 -13.74 15.54
CA ASP A 163 -4.45 -13.12 14.90
C ASP A 163 -4.89 -12.14 13.80
N LEU A 164 -5.95 -12.49 13.04
CA LEU A 164 -6.55 -11.56 12.07
C LEU A 164 -7.09 -10.30 12.76
N VAL A 165 -7.80 -10.48 13.89
CA VAL A 165 -8.36 -9.36 14.64
C VAL A 165 -7.24 -8.45 15.17
N ASP A 166 -6.16 -9.04 15.66
CA ASP A 166 -5.03 -8.27 16.18
C ASP A 166 -4.32 -7.47 15.07
N ARG A 167 -4.16 -8.02 13.88
CA ARG A 167 -3.66 -7.25 12.73
C ARG A 167 -4.58 -6.08 12.36
N LEU A 168 -5.89 -6.28 12.34
CA LEU A 168 -6.85 -5.19 12.08
C LEU A 168 -6.79 -4.11 13.17
N ARG A 169 -6.58 -4.49 14.43
CA ARG A 169 -6.37 -3.56 15.54
C ARG A 169 -5.12 -2.71 15.36
N GLN A 170 -4.04 -3.26 14.78
CA GLN A 170 -2.81 -2.50 14.51
C GLN A 170 -3.07 -1.34 13.53
N PHE A 171 -3.79 -1.56 12.42
CA PHE A 171 -4.18 -0.47 11.52
C PHE A 171 -4.96 0.61 12.29
N LYS A 172 -5.96 0.22 13.06
CA LYS A 172 -6.79 1.15 13.84
C LYS A 172 -5.96 1.93 14.88
N ALA A 173 -5.03 1.27 15.58
CA ALA A 173 -4.16 1.90 16.56
C ALA A 173 -3.26 2.99 15.94
N HIS A 174 -2.93 2.85 14.65
CA HIS A 174 -2.18 3.85 13.88
C HIS A 174 -3.09 4.88 13.17
N GLY A 175 -4.40 4.87 13.46
CA GLY A 175 -5.36 5.83 12.87
C GLY A 175 -5.66 5.57 11.39
N ILE A 176 -5.50 4.34 10.92
CA ILE A 176 -5.82 3.90 9.57
C ILE A 176 -7.14 3.12 9.61
N HIS A 177 -8.15 3.64 8.93
CA HIS A 177 -9.44 2.96 8.77
C HIS A 177 -9.29 1.82 7.74
N VAL A 178 -9.75 0.64 8.11
CA VAL A 178 -9.76 -0.55 7.24
C VAL A 178 -11.14 -0.71 6.62
N LEU A 179 -11.17 -0.95 5.32
CA LEU A 179 -12.34 -1.30 4.51
C LEU A 179 -12.15 -2.69 3.90
#